data_0c27ea280b0b42230f28cf9c80c60164
#
_entry.id   0c27ea280b0b42230f28cf9c80c60164
#
_cell.length_a   1.000
_cell.length_b   1.000
_cell.length_c   1.000
_cell.angle_alpha   90.00
_cell.angle_beta   90.00
_cell.angle_gamma   90.00
#
_symmetry.space_group_name_H-M   'P 1'
#
loop_
_entity.id
_entity.type
_entity.pdbx_description
1 polymer ?
#
loop_
_entity_poly.entity_id
_entity_poly.type
_entity_poly.pdbx_seq_one_letter_code
_entity_poly.pdbx_strand_id
1 'polypeptide(L)' 'ERRTLSVSEAAKVLGISRAHAYDCVRSGELPSITLGRRVVVPRQAIEELLARGSSDDSAALG' A
#
# COMPACT_ATOMS: atom_id res chain seq x y z
N GLU A 1 18.68 -5.09 -2.14
CA GLU A 1 17.30 -5.19 -2.59
C GLU A 1 16.34 -4.91 -1.44
N ARG A 2 15.36 -4.08 -1.69
CA ARG A 2 14.47 -3.61 -0.63
C ARG A 2 13.21 -4.45 -0.58
N ARG A 3 12.91 -4.94 0.60
CA ARG A 3 11.70 -5.72 0.83
C ARG A 3 10.58 -4.89 1.43
N THR A 4 10.90 -3.67 1.84
CA THR A 4 9.91 -2.76 2.39
C THR A 4 10.02 -1.43 1.69
N LEU A 5 8.92 -0.70 1.71
CA LEU A 5 8.84 0.62 1.10
C LEU A 5 8.38 1.60 2.18
N SER A 6 8.78 2.86 2.03
CA SER A 6 8.22 3.89 2.87
C SER A 6 6.77 4.12 2.44
N VAL A 7 6.00 4.78 3.29
CA VAL A 7 4.61 5.09 2.95
C VAL A 7 4.55 5.94 1.69
N SER A 8 5.50 6.87 1.54
CA SER A 8 5.56 7.70 0.33
C SER A 8 5.82 6.87 -0.91
N GLU A 9 6.73 5.92 -0.81
CA GLU A 9 7.03 5.06 -1.95
C GLU A 9 5.84 4.17 -2.29
N ALA A 10 5.18 3.65 -1.26
CA ALA A 10 3.99 2.83 -1.48
C ALA A 10 2.90 3.64 -2.18
N ALA A 11 2.74 4.89 -1.77
CA ALA A 11 1.75 5.76 -2.40
C ALA A 11 2.03 5.92 -3.89
N LYS A 12 3.30 6.08 -4.26
CA LYS A 12 3.67 6.22 -5.66
C LYS A 12 3.36 4.96 -6.44
N VAL A 13 3.66 3.81 -5.87
CA VAL A 13 3.39 2.54 -6.53
C VAL A 13 1.90 2.33 -6.72
N LEU A 14 1.12 2.71 -5.72
CA LEU A 14 -0.32 2.53 -5.77
C LEU A 14 -1.03 3.64 -6.55
N GLY A 15 -0.32 4.71 -6.86
CA GLY A 15 -0.92 5.81 -7.61
C GLY A 15 -1.86 6.66 -6.80
N ILE A 16 -1.62 6.77 -5.50
CA ILE A 16 -2.47 7.56 -4.62
C ILE A 16 -1.62 8.62 -3.94
N SER A 17 -2.28 9.58 -3.32
CA SER A 17 -1.58 10.64 -2.62
C SER A 17 -0.95 10.08 -1.33
N ARG A 18 0.05 10.79 -0.85
CA ARG A 18 0.71 10.40 0.39
C ARG A 18 -0.26 10.42 1.56
N ALA A 19 -1.09 11.44 1.62
CA ALA A 19 -2.08 11.55 2.69
C ALA A 19 -3.05 10.37 2.65
N HIS A 20 -3.48 10.00 1.46
CA HIS A 20 -4.38 8.85 1.30
C HIS A 20 -3.70 7.58 1.75
N ALA A 21 -2.41 7.43 1.42
CA ALA A 21 -1.67 6.24 1.82
C ALA A 21 -1.59 6.14 3.35
N TYR A 22 -1.36 7.25 4.02
CA TYR A 22 -1.32 7.25 5.48
C TYR A 22 -2.69 6.90 6.07
N ASP A 23 -3.75 7.38 5.45
CA ASP A 23 -5.09 7.01 5.89
C ASP A 23 -5.32 5.51 5.74
N CYS A 24 -4.86 4.92 4.66
CA CYS A 24 -5.00 3.49 4.44
C CYS A 24 -4.21 2.69 5.47
N VAL A 25 -3.04 3.18 5.84
CA VAL A 25 -2.25 2.54 6.89
C VAL A 25 -3.01 2.60 8.21
N ARG A 26 -3.59 3.76 8.50
CA ARG A 26 -4.29 3.96 9.75
C ARG A 26 -5.55 3.12 9.85
N SER A 27 -6.26 2.98 8.76
CA SER A 27 -7.49 2.20 8.73
C SER A 27 -7.25 0.70 8.63
N GLY A 28 -6.02 0.30 8.34
CA GLY A 28 -5.69 -1.12 8.21
C GLY A 28 -5.87 -1.66 6.82
N GLU A 29 -6.24 -0.83 5.86
CA GLU A 29 -6.37 -1.28 4.48
C GLU A 29 -5.03 -1.58 3.85
N LEU A 30 -3.99 -0.89 4.31
CA LEU A 30 -2.64 -1.09 3.81
C LEU A 30 -1.80 -1.66 4.95
N PRO A 31 -1.38 -2.92 4.84
CA PRO A 31 -0.56 -3.53 5.89
C PRO A 31 0.74 -2.76 6.05
N SER A 32 1.15 -2.57 7.27
CA SER A 32 2.38 -1.83 7.55
C SER A 32 3.06 -2.42 8.78
N ILE A 33 4.35 -2.12 8.90
CA ILE A 33 5.15 -2.54 10.03
C ILE A 33 5.74 -1.30 10.66
N THR A 34 5.60 -1.17 11.97
CA THR A 34 6.18 -0.05 12.69
C THR A 34 7.48 -0.50 13.31
N LEU A 35 8.56 0.17 12.93
CA LEU A 35 9.90 -0.10 13.46
C LEU A 35 10.36 1.15 14.18
N GLY A 36 10.18 1.16 15.49
CA GLY A 36 10.49 2.35 16.26
C GLY A 36 9.59 3.49 15.84
N ARG A 37 10.18 4.51 15.24
CA ARG A 37 9.42 5.68 14.76
C ARG A 37 9.11 5.60 13.27
N ARG A 38 9.56 4.53 12.62
CA ARG A 38 9.39 4.42 11.18
C ARG A 38 8.25 3.48 10.87
N VAL A 39 7.48 3.85 9.88
CA VAL A 39 6.42 3.00 9.36
C VAL A 39 6.83 2.59 7.95
N VAL A 40 6.89 1.29 7.73
CA VAL A 40 7.25 0.76 6.41
C VAL A 40 6.16 -0.19 5.95
N VAL A 41 6.06 -0.35 4.64
CA VAL A 41 5.06 -1.21 4.03
C VAL A 41 5.78 -2.37 3.37
N PRO A 42 5.43 -3.62 3.71
CA PRO A 42 6.06 -4.76 3.04
C PRO A 42 5.74 -4.73 1.56
N ARG A 43 6.76 -4.96 0.75
CA ARG A 43 6.59 -4.97 -0.70
C ARG A 43 5.56 -6.03 -1.13
N GLN A 44 5.59 -7.16 -0.44
CA GLN A 44 4.65 -8.23 -0.75
C GLN A 44 3.21 -7.79 -0.55
N ALA A 45 2.96 -6.99 0.47
CA ALA A 45 1.62 -6.48 0.71
C ALA A 45 1.16 -5.59 -0.44
N ILE A 46 2.06 -4.79 -0.98
CA ILE A 46 1.75 -3.94 -2.12
C ILE A 46 1.39 -4.81 -3.32
N GLU A 47 2.16 -5.84 -3.56
CA GLU A 47 1.91 -6.72 -4.70
C GLU A 47 0.57 -7.42 -4.58
N GLU A 48 0.22 -7.84 -3.37
CA GLU A 48 -1.06 -8.49 -3.13
C GLU A 48 -2.22 -7.52 -3.33
N LEU A 49 -2.04 -6.29 -2.88
CA LEU A 49 -3.06 -5.27 -3.07
C LEU A 49 -3.29 -4.98 -4.54
N LEU A 50 -2.22 -4.86 -5.29
CA LEU A 50 -2.32 -4.59 -6.71
C LEU A 50 -3.02 -5.73 -7.45
N ALA A 51 -2.72 -6.95 -7.04
CA ALA A 51 -3.37 -8.11 -7.65
C ALA A 51 -4.86 -8.10 -7.36
N ARG A 52 -5.24 -7.79 -6.15
CA ARG A 52 -6.64 -7.72 -5.77
C ARG A 52 -7.33 -6.53 -6.42
N GLY A 53 -6.63 -5.40 -6.45
CA GLY A 53 -7.16 -4.21 -7.07
C GLY A 53 -7.47 -4.42 -8.53
N SER A 54 -6.60 -5.15 -9.23
CA SER A 54 -6.85 -5.46 -10.63
C SER A 54 -8.13 -6.24 -10.81
N SER A 55 -8.35 -7.24 -9.95
CA SER A 55 -9.57 -8.02 -10.00
C SER A 55 -10.79 -7.15 -9.69
N ASP A 56 -10.66 -6.32 -8.68
CA ASP A 56 -11.74 -5.43 -8.28
C ASP A 56 -12.07 -4.44 -9.39
N ASP A 57 -11.04 -3.91 -10.03
CA ASP A 57 -11.23 -2.98 -11.12
C ASP A 57 -12.05 -3.61 -12.23
N SER A 58 -11.73 -4.84 -12.55
CA SER A 58 -12.48 -5.55 -13.57
C SER A 58 -13.95 -5.67 -13.19
N ALA A 59 -14.20 -6.02 -11.95
CA ALA A 59 -15.56 -6.14 -11.45
C ALA A 59 -16.27 -4.80 -11.45
N ALA A 60 -15.54 -3.76 -11.03
CA ALA A 60 -16.14 -2.42 -10.98
C ALA A 60 -16.49 -1.91 -12.36
N LEU A 61 -15.66 -2.21 -13.32
CA LEU A 61 -15.90 -1.75 -14.68
C LEU A 61 -16.98 -2.57 -15.38
N GLY A 62 -17.11 -3.79 -14.96
CA GLY A 62 -18.14 -4.66 -15.48
C GLY A 62 -19.50 -4.27 -14.97
#